data_7e21c58a8d809f885731756b8537b58a
#
_entry.id   7e21c58a8d809f885731756b8537b58a
#
_cell.length_a   1.000
_cell.length_b   1.000
_cell.length_c   1.000
_cell.angle_alpha   90.00
_cell.angle_beta   90.00
_cell.angle_gamma   90.00
#
_symmetry.space_group_name_H-M   'P 1'
#
loop_
_entity.id
_entity.type
_entity.pdbx_description
1 polymer ?
#
loop_
_entity_poly.entity_id
_entity_poly.type
_entity_poly.pdbx_seq_one_letter_code
_entity_poly.pdbx_strand_id
1 'polypeptide(L)'
;GLAEKISAKIAGCGVGLTPSSDDFLTGFLTAYAVISIIKKRDLDETLAITRKAGYAAAAQTTDISAQFLKQSGNGMVSLAVLKLFKTLFSEASHDSLLSTAYHVMSFGATSGADILTGILYCVKCILLNSNK
;
A
#
# COMPACT_ATOMS: atom_id res chain seq x y z
N GLY A 1 -8.57 -11.18 -12.36
CA GLY A 1 -8.10 -10.03 -13.11
C GLY A 1 -6.58 -9.90 -13.18
N LEU A 2 -6.11 -8.91 -13.90
CA LEU A 2 -4.66 -8.67 -14.08
C LEU A 2 -3.98 -8.34 -12.75
N ALA A 3 -4.59 -7.50 -11.91
CA ALA A 3 -4.07 -7.12 -10.60
C ALA A 3 -3.84 -8.33 -9.71
N GLU A 4 -4.79 -9.26 -9.67
CA GLU A 4 -4.66 -10.52 -8.93
C GLU A 4 -3.48 -11.36 -9.39
N LYS A 5 -3.35 -11.53 -10.72
CA LYS A 5 -2.26 -12.32 -11.32
C LYS A 5 -0.89 -11.73 -11.03
N ILE A 6 -0.75 -10.42 -11.15
CA ILE A 6 0.52 -9.73 -10.88
C ILE A 6 0.85 -9.82 -9.39
N SER A 7 -0.10 -9.52 -8.51
CA SER A 7 0.10 -9.57 -7.06
C SER A 7 0.52 -10.98 -6.60
N ALA A 8 -0.14 -12.01 -7.10
CA ALA A 8 0.23 -13.39 -6.79
C ALA A 8 1.63 -13.77 -7.29
N LYS A 9 2.08 -13.21 -8.42
CA LYS A 9 3.41 -13.49 -8.97
C LYS A 9 4.55 -12.87 -8.17
N ILE A 10 4.36 -11.66 -7.64
CA ILE A 10 5.42 -10.95 -6.93
C ILE A 10 5.41 -11.20 -5.43
N ALA A 11 4.32 -11.73 -4.89
CA ALA A 11 4.22 -12.06 -3.47
C ALA A 11 5.27 -13.08 -3.05
N GLY A 12 5.77 -12.93 -1.82
CA GLY A 12 6.77 -13.83 -1.25
C GLY A 12 8.21 -13.58 -1.72
N CYS A 13 8.45 -12.55 -2.54
CA CYS A 13 9.80 -12.23 -3.02
C CYS A 13 10.55 -11.36 -2.01
N GLY A 14 11.62 -11.89 -1.47
CA GLY A 14 12.47 -11.25 -0.46
C GLY A 14 12.77 -12.18 0.69
N VAL A 15 13.48 -11.68 1.71
CA VAL A 15 13.86 -12.44 2.89
C VAL A 15 13.06 -11.99 4.12
N GLY A 16 12.95 -12.86 5.12
CA GLY A 16 12.31 -12.56 6.40
C GLY A 16 10.82 -12.89 6.45
N LEU A 17 10.18 -12.50 7.56
CA LEU A 17 8.77 -12.80 7.85
C LEU A 17 7.80 -11.98 6.99
N THR A 18 8.21 -10.77 6.59
CA THR A 18 7.50 -9.92 5.65
C THR A 18 8.41 -9.58 4.48
N PRO A 19 8.46 -10.43 3.45
CA PRO A 19 9.28 -10.17 2.27
C PRO A 19 9.04 -8.78 1.67
N SER A 20 10.07 -8.17 1.09
CA SER A 20 10.01 -6.79 0.59
C SER A 20 8.90 -6.56 -0.44
N SER A 21 8.63 -7.54 -1.29
CA SER A 21 7.54 -7.43 -2.27
C SER A 21 6.15 -7.37 -1.60
N ASP A 22 5.97 -8.06 -0.49
CA ASP A 22 4.71 -8.07 0.25
C ASP A 22 4.47 -6.73 0.94
N ASP A 23 5.50 -6.17 1.55
CA ASP A 23 5.45 -4.84 2.15
C ASP A 23 5.19 -3.76 1.09
N PHE A 24 5.83 -3.87 -0.06
CA PHE A 24 5.53 -3.02 -1.23
C PHE A 24 4.07 -3.12 -1.65
N LEU A 25 3.55 -4.34 -1.80
CA LEU A 25 2.15 -4.57 -2.16
C LEU A 25 1.19 -4.01 -1.11
N THR A 26 1.48 -4.20 0.17
CA THR A 26 0.69 -3.63 1.27
C THR A 26 0.58 -2.11 1.13
N GLY A 27 1.70 -1.44 0.90
CA GLY A 27 1.73 0.01 0.66
C GLY A 27 0.97 0.43 -0.60
N PHE A 28 1.18 -0.30 -1.69
CA PHE A 28 0.53 -0.01 -2.97
C PHE A 28 -1.00 -0.16 -2.89
N LEU A 29 -1.50 -1.26 -2.33
CA LEU A 29 -2.94 -1.52 -2.20
C LEU A 29 -3.61 -0.48 -1.30
N THR A 30 -2.95 -0.13 -0.19
CA THR A 30 -3.42 0.91 0.73
C THR A 30 -3.53 2.26 0.02
N ALA A 31 -2.49 2.66 -0.70
CA ALA A 31 -2.47 3.92 -1.44
C ALA A 31 -3.55 3.94 -2.54
N TYR A 32 -3.70 2.85 -3.27
CA TYR A 32 -4.73 2.73 -4.30
C TYR A 32 -6.14 2.94 -3.72
N ALA A 33 -6.45 2.31 -2.60
CA ALA A 33 -7.73 2.46 -1.93
C ALA A 33 -7.96 3.91 -1.47
N VAL A 34 -7.00 4.50 -0.76
CA VAL A 34 -7.10 5.86 -0.23
C VAL A 34 -7.26 6.89 -1.36
N ILE A 35 -6.43 6.82 -2.39
CA ILE A 35 -6.49 7.77 -3.51
C ILE A 35 -7.79 7.59 -4.30
N SER A 36 -8.27 6.38 -4.47
CA SER A 36 -9.55 6.13 -5.13
C SER A 36 -10.72 6.78 -4.38
N ILE A 37 -10.72 6.71 -3.05
CA ILE A 37 -11.69 7.39 -2.21
C ILE A 37 -11.60 8.92 -2.37
N ILE A 38 -10.41 9.47 -2.33
CA ILE A 38 -10.18 10.92 -2.52
C ILE A 38 -10.68 11.37 -3.90
N LYS A 39 -10.47 10.56 -4.93
CA LYS A 39 -10.97 10.82 -6.29
C LYS A 39 -12.46 10.51 -6.47
N LYS A 40 -13.17 10.19 -5.40
CA LYS A 40 -14.61 9.89 -5.41
C LYS A 40 -14.98 8.72 -6.32
N ARG A 41 -14.10 7.74 -6.47
CA ARG A 41 -14.41 6.48 -7.14
C ARG A 41 -15.34 5.66 -6.27
N ASP A 42 -16.06 4.73 -6.89
CA ASP A 42 -16.92 3.81 -6.15
C ASP A 42 -16.08 2.98 -5.14
N LEU A 43 -16.52 3.01 -3.88
CA LEU A 43 -15.80 2.35 -2.78
C LEU A 43 -15.88 0.83 -2.89
N ASP A 44 -17.05 0.30 -3.22
CA ASP A 44 -17.26 -1.16 -3.30
C ASP A 44 -16.47 -1.76 -4.44
N GLU A 45 -16.44 -1.09 -5.60
CA GLU A 45 -15.62 -1.48 -6.74
C GLU A 45 -14.12 -1.42 -6.40
N THR A 46 -13.69 -0.34 -5.76
CA THR A 46 -12.30 -0.16 -5.32
C THR A 46 -11.87 -1.27 -4.37
N LEU A 47 -12.66 -1.54 -3.33
CA LEU A 47 -12.36 -2.59 -2.37
C LEU A 47 -12.45 -3.99 -2.98
N ALA A 48 -13.31 -4.21 -3.95
CA ALA A 48 -13.36 -5.49 -4.67
C ALA A 48 -12.03 -5.76 -5.38
N ILE A 49 -11.44 -4.75 -6.02
CA ILE A 49 -10.13 -4.86 -6.70
C ILE A 49 -9.01 -5.13 -5.69
N THR A 50 -8.92 -4.32 -4.64
CA THR A 50 -7.85 -4.46 -3.64
C THR A 50 -7.95 -5.76 -2.85
N ARG A 51 -9.14 -6.21 -2.51
CA ARG A 51 -9.37 -7.51 -1.86
C ARG A 51 -8.87 -8.66 -2.72
N LYS A 52 -9.29 -8.72 -3.97
CA LYS A 52 -8.87 -9.79 -4.88
C LYS A 52 -7.35 -9.83 -5.02
N ALA A 53 -6.71 -8.69 -5.21
CA ALA A 53 -5.26 -8.60 -5.29
C ALA A 53 -4.57 -9.02 -3.99
N GLY A 54 -5.02 -8.50 -2.85
CA GLY A 54 -4.46 -8.81 -1.54
C GLY A 54 -4.62 -10.28 -1.14
N TYR A 55 -5.77 -10.87 -1.38
CA TYR A 55 -6.01 -12.28 -1.08
C TYR A 55 -5.23 -13.22 -2.03
N ALA A 56 -5.11 -12.86 -3.30
CA ALA A 56 -4.30 -13.62 -4.25
C ALA A 56 -2.81 -13.62 -3.86
N ALA A 57 -2.29 -12.48 -3.46
CA ALA A 57 -0.93 -12.35 -2.94
C ALA A 57 -0.75 -13.13 -1.63
N ALA A 58 -1.69 -13.01 -0.71
CA ALA A 58 -1.66 -13.68 0.60
C ALA A 58 -1.53 -15.21 0.48
N ALA A 59 -2.10 -15.80 -0.56
CA ALA A 59 -2.01 -17.23 -0.81
C ALA A 59 -0.60 -17.71 -1.20
N GLN A 60 0.31 -16.79 -1.53
CA GLN A 60 1.66 -17.09 -2.06
C GLN A 60 2.79 -16.71 -1.12
N THR A 61 2.49 -16.40 0.14
CA THR A 61 3.51 -15.87 1.05
C THR A 61 3.38 -16.43 2.48
N THR A 62 4.17 -15.89 3.41
CA THR A 62 4.17 -16.26 4.82
C THR A 62 2.84 -15.91 5.50
N ASP A 63 2.50 -16.60 6.61
CA ASP A 63 1.28 -16.34 7.36
C ASP A 63 1.18 -14.89 7.86
N ILE A 64 2.29 -14.34 8.33
CA ILE A 64 2.34 -12.95 8.83
C ILE A 64 2.08 -11.96 7.69
N SER A 65 2.81 -12.07 6.59
CA SER A 65 2.60 -11.24 5.39
C SER A 65 1.18 -11.37 4.84
N ALA A 66 0.64 -12.59 4.84
CA ALA A 66 -0.72 -12.85 4.38
C ALA A 66 -1.75 -12.03 5.15
N GLN A 67 -1.59 -11.90 6.47
CA GLN A 67 -2.50 -11.08 7.28
C GLN A 67 -2.43 -9.60 6.89
N PHE A 68 -1.23 -9.04 6.71
CA PHE A 68 -1.08 -7.65 6.29
C PHE A 68 -1.66 -7.39 4.90
N LEU A 69 -1.44 -8.31 3.96
CA LEU A 69 -1.98 -8.22 2.60
C LEU A 69 -3.51 -8.27 2.59
N LYS A 70 -4.11 -9.14 3.39
CA LYS A 70 -5.58 -9.21 3.53
C LYS A 70 -6.14 -7.94 4.17
N GLN A 71 -5.49 -7.43 5.22
CA GLN A 71 -5.91 -6.20 5.88
C GLN A 71 -5.86 -5.01 4.91
N SER A 72 -4.76 -4.83 4.20
CA SER A 72 -4.63 -3.75 3.21
C SER A 72 -5.63 -3.90 2.06
N GLY A 73 -5.86 -5.12 1.60
CA GLY A 73 -6.88 -5.42 0.61
C GLY A 73 -8.30 -5.05 1.06
N ASN A 74 -8.57 -5.14 2.35
CA ASN A 74 -9.85 -4.74 2.96
C ASN A 74 -9.93 -3.25 3.31
N GLY A 75 -8.93 -2.46 2.94
CA GLY A 75 -8.89 -1.02 3.23
C GLY A 75 -8.47 -0.67 4.66
N MET A 76 -7.92 -1.63 5.40
CA MET A 76 -7.41 -1.39 6.75
C MET A 76 -6.02 -0.76 6.68
N VAL A 77 -5.82 0.34 7.41
CA VAL A 77 -4.61 1.16 7.35
C VAL A 77 -4.04 1.33 8.75
N SER A 78 -2.73 1.15 8.90
CA SER A 78 -2.05 1.45 10.16
C SER A 78 -2.13 2.94 10.48
N LEU A 79 -2.08 3.28 11.77
CA LEU A 79 -2.16 4.68 12.21
C LEU A 79 -1.03 5.55 11.62
N ALA A 80 0.17 5.01 11.54
CA ALA A 80 1.32 5.74 10.97
C ALA A 80 1.12 6.05 9.48
N VAL A 81 0.64 5.08 8.70
CA VAL A 81 0.34 5.27 7.29
C VAL A 81 -0.84 6.22 7.11
N LEU A 82 -1.87 6.14 7.95
CA LEU A 82 -2.99 7.08 7.92
C LEU A 82 -2.54 8.52 8.17
N LYS A 83 -1.65 8.74 9.13
CA LYS A 83 -1.06 10.06 9.39
C LYS A 83 -0.27 10.58 8.20
N LEU A 84 0.49 9.71 7.53
CA LEU A 84 1.20 10.05 6.31
C LEU A 84 0.24 10.54 5.21
N PHE A 85 -0.85 9.82 4.97
CA PHE A 85 -1.84 10.22 3.98
C PHE A 85 -2.54 11.53 4.33
N LYS A 86 -2.90 11.73 5.59
CA LYS A 86 -3.49 12.99 6.05
C LYS A 86 -2.55 14.17 5.80
N THR A 87 -1.26 13.99 6.04
CA THR A 87 -0.25 15.03 5.80
C THR A 87 -0.02 15.25 4.31
N LEU A 88 0.05 14.19 3.52
CA LEU A 88 0.29 14.24 2.07
C LEU A 88 -0.82 14.99 1.32
N PHE A 89 -2.07 14.81 1.72
CA PHE A 89 -3.25 15.40 1.08
C PHE A 89 -3.81 16.64 1.80
N SER A 90 -3.02 17.24 2.70
CA SER A 90 -3.36 18.49 3.39
C SER A 90 -2.37 19.59 2.98
N GLU A 91 -2.65 20.81 3.43
CA GLU A 91 -1.72 21.95 3.30
C GLU A 91 -0.63 21.95 4.40
N ALA A 92 -0.24 20.75 4.85
CA ALA A 92 0.79 20.61 5.87
C ALA A 92 2.17 21.04 5.34
N SER A 93 3.05 21.40 6.26
CA SER A 93 4.41 21.79 5.92
C SER A 93 5.22 20.63 5.37
N HIS A 94 6.26 20.95 4.61
CA HIS A 94 7.22 19.96 4.11
C HIS A 94 7.86 19.16 5.26
N ASP A 95 8.19 19.82 6.37
CA ASP A 95 8.75 19.17 7.55
C ASP A 95 7.78 18.18 8.20
N SER A 96 6.49 18.50 8.27
CA SER A 96 5.46 17.58 8.76
C SER A 96 5.33 16.35 7.87
N LEU A 97 5.39 16.53 6.55
CA LEU A 97 5.36 15.42 5.59
C LEU A 97 6.58 14.51 5.77
N LEU A 98 7.79 15.07 5.88
CA LEU A 98 9.01 14.30 6.13
C LEU A 98 8.94 13.55 7.46
N SER A 99 8.44 14.18 8.52
CA SER A 99 8.29 13.56 9.84
C SER A 99 7.38 12.32 9.78
N THR A 100 6.23 12.42 9.13
CA THR A 100 5.32 11.27 8.99
C THR A 100 5.90 10.18 8.10
N ALA A 101 6.64 10.54 7.04
CA ALA A 101 7.32 9.58 6.18
C ALA A 101 8.42 8.83 6.93
N TYR A 102 9.26 9.52 7.70
CA TYR A 102 10.29 8.90 8.53
C TYR A 102 9.70 7.98 9.60
N HIS A 103 8.55 8.33 10.17
CA HIS A 103 7.87 7.46 11.13
C HIS A 103 7.43 6.14 10.50
N VAL A 104 6.88 6.16 9.29
CA VAL A 104 6.56 4.94 8.54
C VAL A 104 7.82 4.13 8.25
N MET A 105 8.90 4.77 7.81
CA MET A 105 10.17 4.11 7.50
C MET A 105 10.82 3.45 8.72
N SER A 106 10.49 3.86 9.93
CA SER A 106 11.06 3.32 11.17
C SER A 106 10.56 1.92 11.53
N PHE A 107 9.53 1.41 10.87
CA PHE A 107 9.00 0.07 11.16
C PHE A 107 9.88 -1.04 10.59
N GLY A 108 10.33 -1.95 11.48
CA GLY A 108 11.19 -3.07 11.12
C GLY A 108 12.54 -2.61 10.54
N ALA A 109 13.30 -3.54 10.00
CA ALA A 109 14.58 -3.24 9.36
C ALA A 109 14.39 -2.54 8.00
N THR A 110 13.48 -3.08 7.16
CA THR A 110 13.20 -2.57 5.81
C THR A 110 11.70 -2.44 5.50
N SER A 111 10.84 -3.06 6.30
CA SER A 111 9.38 -3.14 6.03
C SER A 111 8.74 -1.77 5.83
N GLY A 112 9.03 -0.81 6.70
CA GLY A 112 8.49 0.54 6.59
C GLY A 112 8.92 1.25 5.31
N ALA A 113 10.19 1.11 4.92
CA ALA A 113 10.72 1.67 3.68
C ALA A 113 10.08 1.00 2.45
N ASP A 114 9.86 -0.29 2.49
CA ASP A 114 9.21 -1.04 1.40
C ASP A 114 7.74 -0.66 1.26
N ILE A 115 7.01 -0.51 2.36
CA ILE A 115 5.64 0.00 2.38
C ILE A 115 5.59 1.41 1.77
N LEU A 116 6.45 2.32 2.22
CA LEU A 116 6.53 3.68 1.70
C LEU A 116 6.83 3.70 0.19
N THR A 117 7.72 2.83 -0.27
CA THR A 117 8.04 2.69 -1.69
C THR A 117 6.80 2.28 -2.49
N GLY A 118 6.01 1.34 -1.98
CA GLY A 118 4.74 0.94 -2.59
C GLY A 118 3.74 2.08 -2.68
N ILE A 119 3.60 2.86 -1.59
CA ILE A 119 2.74 4.05 -1.55
C ILE A 119 3.17 5.07 -2.61
N LEU A 120 4.44 5.43 -2.63
CA LEU A 120 4.97 6.44 -3.55
C LEU A 120 4.86 5.99 -5.01
N TYR A 121 5.10 4.72 -5.28
CA TYR A 121 4.94 4.17 -6.62
C TYR A 121 3.49 4.23 -7.11
N CYS A 122 2.52 3.91 -6.25
CA CYS A 122 1.11 4.03 -6.56
C CYS A 122 0.70 5.47 -6.86
N VAL A 123 1.13 6.42 -6.01
CA VAL A 123 0.88 7.85 -6.22
C VAL A 123 1.44 8.31 -7.56
N LYS A 124 2.67 7.93 -7.87
CA LYS A 124 3.33 8.25 -9.14
C LYS A 124 2.55 7.72 -10.33
N CYS A 125 2.14 6.46 -10.30
CA CYS A 125 1.37 5.84 -11.38
C CYS A 125 0.04 6.55 -11.63
N ILE A 126 -0.67 6.90 -10.56
CA ILE A 126 -1.97 7.59 -10.66
C ILE A 126 -1.80 9.00 -11.21
N LEU A 127 -0.79 9.75 -10.74
CA LEU A 127 -0.53 11.11 -11.23
C LEU A 127 -0.13 11.12 -12.71
N LEU A 128 0.73 10.18 -13.14
CA LEU A 128 1.11 10.06 -14.54
C LEU A 128 -0.08 9.71 -15.44
N ASN A 129 -0.96 8.83 -15.00
CA ASN A 129 -2.14 8.44 -15.75
C ASN A 129 -3.22 9.54 -15.79
N SER A 130 -3.26 10.41 -14.79
CA SER A 130 -4.21 11.54 -14.75
C SER A 130 -3.87 12.66 -15.75
N ASN A 131 -2.62 12.69 -16.24
CA ASN A 131 -2.13 13.69 -17.21
C ASN A 131 -2.23 13.19 -18.67
N LYS A 132 -2.77 12.00 -18.86
CA LYS A 132 -3.08 11.44 -20.19
C LYS A 132 -4.59 11.56 -20.45
#